data_255e6b3cf6f8cd23fb0cc0b4dc181cca
#
_entry.id   255e6b3cf6f8cd23fb0cc0b4dc181cca
#
_cell.length_a   1.000
_cell.length_b   1.000
_cell.length_c   1.000
_cell.angle_alpha   90.00
_cell.angle_beta   90.00
_cell.angle_gamma   90.00
#
_symmetry.space_group_name_H-M   'P 1'
#
loop_
_entity.id
_entity.type
_entity.pdbx_description
1 polymer ?
#
loop_
_entity_poly.entity_id
_entity_poly.type
_entity_poly.pdbx_seq_one_letter_code
_entity_poly.pdbx_strand_id
1 'polypeptide(L)'
;MLDSARYWALGFFGWDMDKKVNIEDLTEAPLHKSPLSPYYTCPAFASPKAINVLTWHLNFLKEATKRVQEHVKGVPITSSDVSQMVSLCAYETVSQGYSDFCKLFTKKDFEEFSYENDLKFQTVFGFMSTGGKAMGLGWVQEFLHRLKKEPMKGPWTTQNKKLDEDEPYFPIDQPIYADFTHDAGIHTLLTKL
;
A
#
# COMPACT_ATOMS: atom_id res chain seq x y z
N MET A 1 3.89 1.56 -9.89
CA MET A 1 3.71 2.98 -9.47
C MET A 1 4.03 3.98 -10.58
N LEU A 2 5.12 3.82 -11.33
CA LEU A 2 5.51 4.76 -12.39
C LEU A 2 4.40 4.98 -13.46
N ASP A 3 3.77 3.90 -13.93
CA ASP A 3 2.67 4.03 -14.89
C ASP A 3 1.44 4.74 -14.29
N SER A 4 1.16 4.53 -13.01
CA SER A 4 0.10 5.26 -12.31
C SER A 4 0.38 6.76 -12.28
N ALA A 5 1.62 7.16 -12.02
CA ALA A 5 2.04 8.57 -12.06
C ALA A 5 1.89 9.15 -13.47
N ARG A 6 2.33 8.42 -14.50
CA ARG A 6 2.22 8.84 -15.91
C ARG A 6 0.78 9.02 -16.36
N TYR A 7 -0.10 8.04 -16.10
CA TYR A 7 -1.51 8.14 -16.48
C TYR A 7 -2.25 9.23 -15.71
N TRP A 8 -1.91 9.44 -14.44
CA TRP A 8 -2.45 10.56 -13.67
C TRP A 8 -1.99 11.90 -14.27
N ALA A 9 -0.69 12.04 -14.56
CA ALA A 9 -0.15 13.25 -15.17
C ALA A 9 -0.77 13.52 -16.54
N LEU A 10 -0.96 12.47 -17.36
CA LEU A 10 -1.64 12.58 -18.64
C LEU A 10 -3.08 13.09 -18.49
N GLY A 11 -3.83 12.56 -17.51
CA GLY A 11 -5.21 12.99 -17.25
C GLY A 11 -5.31 14.40 -16.70
N PHE A 12 -4.34 14.83 -15.88
CA PHE A 12 -4.35 16.14 -15.23
C PHE A 12 -3.77 17.26 -16.13
N PHE A 13 -2.68 17.01 -16.82
CA PHE A 13 -1.95 18.00 -17.62
C PHE A 13 -2.21 17.92 -19.12
N GLY A 14 -2.78 16.82 -19.62
CA GLY A 14 -3.01 16.56 -21.04
C GLY A 14 -1.79 15.95 -21.74
N TRP A 15 -1.87 15.85 -23.08
CA TRP A 15 -0.87 15.18 -23.92
C TRP A 15 0.53 15.84 -23.89
N ASP A 16 0.63 17.06 -23.47
CA ASP A 16 1.88 17.80 -23.32
C ASP A 16 2.46 17.77 -21.88
N MET A 17 2.06 16.77 -21.10
CA MET A 17 2.48 16.58 -19.71
C MET A 17 4.01 16.62 -19.52
N ASP A 18 4.77 16.03 -20.46
CA ASP A 18 6.24 15.96 -20.42
C ASP A 18 6.91 17.33 -20.38
N LYS A 19 6.16 18.40 -20.75
CA LYS A 19 6.63 19.80 -20.68
C LYS A 19 6.23 20.49 -19.39
N LYS A 20 5.35 19.87 -18.59
CA LYS A 20 4.71 20.50 -17.44
C LYS A 20 5.06 19.83 -16.12
N VAL A 21 5.46 18.57 -16.15
CA VAL A 21 5.75 17.79 -14.95
C VAL A 21 7.04 17.01 -15.12
N ASN A 22 7.86 16.98 -14.07
CA ASN A 22 8.97 16.05 -13.95
C ASN A 22 8.53 14.87 -13.10
N ILE A 23 8.78 13.65 -13.57
CA ILE A 23 8.45 12.42 -12.86
C ILE A 23 9.76 11.78 -12.40
N GLU A 24 9.98 11.79 -11.08
CA GLU A 24 11.13 11.15 -10.45
C GLU A 24 10.78 9.73 -10.02
N ASP A 25 11.59 8.77 -10.46
CA ASP A 25 11.42 7.35 -10.11
C ASP A 25 12.34 6.98 -8.93
N LEU A 26 11.75 6.72 -7.78
CA LEU A 26 12.45 6.27 -6.59
C LEU A 26 12.50 4.74 -6.55
N THR A 27 13.68 4.17 -6.65
CA THR A 27 13.88 2.71 -6.65
C THR A 27 13.34 2.05 -5.38
N GLU A 28 12.43 1.12 -5.53
CA GLU A 28 11.88 0.27 -4.47
C GLU A 28 12.67 -1.03 -4.38
N ALA A 29 13.75 -1.03 -3.64
CA ALA A 29 14.58 -2.22 -3.42
C ALA A 29 15.18 -2.22 -2.01
N PRO A 30 15.54 -3.39 -1.48
CA PRO A 30 16.31 -3.48 -0.23
C PRO A 30 17.54 -2.59 -0.29
N LEU A 31 17.82 -1.86 0.80
CA LEU A 31 18.92 -0.90 0.94
C LEU A 31 18.73 0.45 0.18
N HIS A 32 17.74 0.59 -0.67
CA HIS A 32 17.39 1.88 -1.26
C HIS A 32 16.41 2.62 -0.35
N LYS A 33 16.86 3.72 0.23
CA LYS A 33 16.02 4.54 1.09
C LYS A 33 15.01 5.30 0.25
N SER A 34 13.73 5.12 0.57
CA SER A 34 12.62 5.89 0.03
C SER A 34 11.55 6.06 1.11
N PRO A 35 11.06 7.26 1.35
CA PRO A 35 9.96 7.48 2.28
C PRO A 35 8.61 6.96 1.74
N LEU A 36 8.54 6.67 0.43
CA LEU A 36 7.35 6.09 -0.21
C LEU A 36 7.27 4.56 -0.03
N SER A 37 8.39 3.90 0.30
CA SER A 37 8.45 2.46 0.58
C SER A 37 9.36 2.15 1.79
N PRO A 38 9.05 2.73 2.97
CA PRO A 38 9.95 2.70 4.13
C PRO A 38 10.16 1.31 4.72
N TYR A 39 9.27 0.37 4.47
CA TYR A 39 9.35 -1.00 4.95
C TYR A 39 10.51 -1.80 4.35
N TYR A 40 11.06 -1.39 3.20
CA TYR A 40 12.26 -2.03 2.63
C TYR A 40 13.55 -1.64 3.34
N THR A 41 13.56 -0.54 4.07
CA THR A 41 14.80 0.03 4.62
C THR A 41 14.76 0.26 6.13
N CYS A 42 13.65 0.00 6.80
CA CYS A 42 13.53 0.10 8.24
C CYS A 42 13.99 -1.21 8.92
N PRO A 43 15.18 -1.25 9.56
CA PRO A 43 15.67 -2.50 10.17
C PRO A 43 14.82 -2.99 11.35
N ALA A 44 14.09 -2.06 11.98
CA ALA A 44 13.19 -2.35 13.10
C ALA A 44 11.83 -2.85 12.63
N PHE A 45 11.55 -2.84 11.32
CA PHE A 45 10.32 -3.35 10.76
C PHE A 45 10.40 -4.88 10.69
N ALA A 46 9.90 -5.54 11.73
CA ALA A 46 9.57 -6.95 11.68
C ALA A 46 8.06 -7.05 11.48
N SER A 47 7.64 -7.74 10.43
CA SER A 47 6.21 -8.00 10.22
C SER A 47 5.64 -8.70 11.48
N PRO A 48 4.80 -8.04 12.27
CA PRO A 48 4.28 -8.63 13.48
C PRO A 48 3.42 -9.83 13.12
N LYS A 49 3.51 -10.90 13.91
CA LYS A 49 2.58 -12.02 13.79
C LYS A 49 1.19 -11.50 14.19
N ALA A 50 0.34 -11.33 13.20
CA ALA A 50 -1.00 -10.81 13.39
C ALA A 50 -1.93 -11.90 13.99
N ILE A 51 -1.75 -12.23 15.27
CA ILE A 51 -2.52 -13.27 15.97
C ILE A 51 -4.02 -12.97 15.89
N ASN A 52 -4.41 -11.71 16.06
CA ASN A 52 -5.83 -11.32 15.97
C ASN A 52 -6.39 -11.50 14.56
N VAL A 53 -5.59 -11.20 13.53
CA VAL A 53 -5.97 -11.44 12.14
C VAL A 53 -6.13 -12.94 11.87
N LEU A 54 -5.22 -13.77 12.38
CA LEU A 54 -5.32 -15.21 12.21
C LEU A 54 -6.59 -15.78 12.86
N THR A 55 -6.94 -15.32 14.06
CA THR A 55 -8.16 -15.78 14.75
C THR A 55 -9.42 -15.37 13.97
N TRP A 56 -9.46 -14.14 13.44
CA TRP A 56 -10.56 -13.67 12.61
C TRP A 56 -10.67 -14.49 11.31
N HIS A 57 -9.55 -14.67 10.62
CA HIS A 57 -9.43 -15.45 9.40
C HIS A 57 -9.95 -16.86 9.55
N LEU A 58 -9.57 -17.58 10.62
CA LEU A 58 -10.03 -18.93 10.88
C LEU A 58 -11.56 -19.01 11.13
N ASN A 59 -12.15 -17.99 11.74
CA ASN A 59 -13.59 -17.96 11.97
C ASN A 59 -14.39 -17.61 10.72
N PHE A 60 -13.99 -16.58 10.00
CA PHE A 60 -14.63 -16.13 8.77
C PHE A 60 -14.54 -17.18 7.67
N LEU A 61 -13.35 -17.59 7.30
CA LEU A 61 -13.15 -18.50 6.18
C LEU A 61 -13.65 -19.90 6.44
N LYS A 62 -13.90 -20.29 7.68
CA LYS A 62 -14.44 -21.60 8.01
C LYS A 62 -15.81 -21.86 7.37
N GLU A 63 -16.74 -20.94 7.47
CA GLU A 63 -18.08 -21.08 6.88
C GLU A 63 -18.04 -20.92 5.35
N ALA A 64 -17.28 -19.95 4.84
CA ALA A 64 -17.09 -19.78 3.40
C ALA A 64 -16.42 -21.02 2.78
N THR A 65 -15.41 -21.60 3.43
CA THR A 65 -14.73 -22.81 2.98
C THR A 65 -15.69 -23.99 2.89
N LYS A 66 -16.55 -24.16 3.88
CA LYS A 66 -17.57 -25.22 3.89
C LYS A 66 -18.54 -25.08 2.71
N ARG A 67 -19.04 -23.87 2.45
CA ARG A 67 -19.94 -23.63 1.31
C ARG A 67 -19.25 -23.88 -0.03
N VAL A 68 -18.02 -23.39 -0.20
CA VAL A 68 -17.25 -23.61 -1.44
C VAL A 68 -16.95 -25.08 -1.64
N GLN A 69 -16.61 -25.84 -0.57
CA GLN A 69 -16.36 -27.27 -0.65
C GLN A 69 -17.59 -28.08 -1.14
N GLU A 70 -18.82 -27.62 -0.85
CA GLU A 70 -20.04 -28.26 -1.33
C GLU A 70 -20.13 -28.29 -2.88
N HIS A 71 -19.49 -27.32 -3.53
CA HIS A 71 -19.47 -27.19 -4.99
C HIS A 71 -18.24 -27.85 -5.64
N VAL A 72 -17.23 -28.23 -4.85
CA VAL A 72 -15.98 -28.82 -5.36
C VAL A 72 -15.88 -30.30 -4.92
N LYS A 73 -15.79 -31.20 -5.91
CA LYS A 73 -15.67 -32.64 -5.68
C LYS A 73 -14.28 -33.15 -6.00
N GLY A 74 -13.78 -34.06 -5.19
CA GLY A 74 -12.52 -34.76 -5.46
C GLY A 74 -11.25 -34.01 -5.05
N VAL A 75 -11.36 -32.74 -4.63
CA VAL A 75 -10.25 -31.93 -4.15
C VAL A 75 -10.64 -31.26 -2.84
N PRO A 76 -9.86 -31.41 -1.76
CA PRO A 76 -10.09 -30.67 -0.53
C PRO A 76 -9.77 -29.18 -0.73
N ILE A 77 -10.70 -28.32 -0.32
CA ILE A 77 -10.54 -26.87 -0.33
C ILE A 77 -10.12 -26.39 1.06
N THR A 78 -9.06 -25.60 1.13
CA THR A 78 -8.58 -24.99 2.37
C THR A 78 -9.10 -23.55 2.52
N SER A 79 -9.02 -22.99 3.72
CA SER A 79 -9.34 -21.59 3.95
C SER A 79 -8.41 -20.63 3.19
N SER A 80 -7.17 -21.06 2.95
CA SER A 80 -6.23 -20.30 2.12
C SER A 80 -6.70 -20.20 0.66
N ASP A 81 -7.21 -21.31 0.11
CA ASP A 81 -7.75 -21.33 -1.26
C ASP A 81 -8.95 -20.39 -1.37
N VAL A 82 -9.84 -20.42 -0.37
CA VAL A 82 -11.02 -19.54 -0.34
C VAL A 82 -10.61 -18.07 -0.25
N SER A 83 -9.60 -17.70 0.55
CA SER A 83 -9.08 -16.35 0.61
C SER A 83 -8.57 -15.87 -0.76
N GLN A 84 -7.85 -16.74 -1.49
CA GLN A 84 -7.43 -16.42 -2.86
C GLN A 84 -8.61 -16.27 -3.82
N MET A 85 -9.64 -17.08 -3.70
CA MET A 85 -10.85 -16.98 -4.54
C MET A 85 -11.59 -15.65 -4.31
N VAL A 86 -11.67 -15.16 -3.07
CA VAL A 86 -12.23 -13.83 -2.78
C VAL A 86 -11.39 -12.74 -3.45
N SER A 87 -10.08 -12.84 -3.37
CA SER A 87 -9.16 -11.90 -4.04
C SER A 87 -9.29 -11.95 -5.57
N LEU A 88 -9.43 -13.14 -6.15
CA LEU A 88 -9.63 -13.32 -7.60
C LEU A 88 -10.92 -12.65 -8.09
N CYS A 89 -11.99 -12.64 -7.29
CA CYS A 89 -13.20 -11.88 -7.62
C CYS A 89 -12.86 -10.42 -7.94
N ALA A 90 -12.06 -9.75 -7.11
CA ALA A 90 -11.67 -8.37 -7.31
C ALA A 90 -10.71 -8.20 -8.51
N TYR A 91 -9.67 -9.00 -8.60
CA TYR A 91 -8.65 -8.89 -9.66
C TYR A 91 -9.22 -9.16 -11.05
N GLU A 92 -10.02 -10.20 -11.21
CA GLU A 92 -10.64 -10.52 -12.49
C GLU A 92 -11.69 -9.46 -12.88
N THR A 93 -12.47 -8.96 -11.92
CA THR A 93 -13.43 -7.88 -12.20
C THR A 93 -12.73 -6.63 -12.70
N VAL A 94 -11.59 -6.26 -12.13
CA VAL A 94 -10.81 -5.08 -12.59
C VAL A 94 -10.18 -5.33 -13.96
N SER A 95 -9.66 -6.53 -14.21
CA SER A 95 -8.91 -6.82 -15.44
C SER A 95 -9.81 -7.13 -16.66
N GLN A 96 -10.95 -7.76 -16.45
CA GLN A 96 -11.81 -8.26 -17.53
C GLN A 96 -13.30 -7.87 -17.40
N GLY A 97 -13.64 -7.08 -16.39
CA GLY A 97 -14.99 -6.55 -16.17
C GLY A 97 -15.93 -7.46 -15.39
N TYR A 98 -15.59 -8.71 -15.15
CA TYR A 98 -16.38 -9.65 -14.35
C TYR A 98 -15.49 -10.77 -13.77
N SER A 99 -16.03 -11.50 -12.77
CA SER A 99 -15.42 -12.73 -12.26
C SER A 99 -16.49 -13.73 -11.82
N ASP A 100 -16.35 -14.97 -12.21
CA ASP A 100 -17.22 -16.04 -11.72
C ASP A 100 -16.95 -16.37 -10.26
N PHE A 101 -15.77 -16.10 -9.74
CA PHE A 101 -15.48 -16.27 -8.31
C PHE A 101 -16.36 -15.38 -7.43
N CYS A 102 -16.82 -14.23 -7.92
CA CYS A 102 -17.73 -13.36 -7.16
C CYS A 102 -19.05 -14.04 -6.77
N LYS A 103 -19.52 -14.99 -7.58
CA LYS A 103 -20.76 -15.74 -7.33
C LYS A 103 -20.69 -16.71 -6.18
N LEU A 104 -19.49 -17.08 -5.74
CA LEU A 104 -19.27 -18.03 -4.64
C LEU A 104 -19.47 -17.38 -3.25
N PHE A 105 -19.50 -16.04 -3.21
CA PHE A 105 -19.47 -15.29 -1.96
C PHE A 105 -20.70 -14.41 -1.80
N THR A 106 -21.14 -14.29 -0.55
CA THR A 106 -22.22 -13.38 -0.14
C THR A 106 -21.68 -11.99 0.15
N LYS A 107 -22.56 -10.98 0.21
CA LYS A 107 -22.18 -9.64 0.64
C LYS A 107 -21.50 -9.66 2.02
N LYS A 108 -22.00 -10.48 2.94
CA LYS A 108 -21.41 -10.66 4.27
C LYS A 108 -19.97 -11.16 4.20
N ASP A 109 -19.66 -12.12 3.31
CA ASP A 109 -18.29 -12.62 3.16
C ASP A 109 -17.33 -11.53 2.69
N PHE A 110 -17.77 -10.65 1.79
CA PHE A 110 -16.97 -9.50 1.35
C PHE A 110 -16.77 -8.46 2.47
N GLU A 111 -17.79 -8.19 3.27
CA GLU A 111 -17.69 -7.27 4.42
C GLU A 111 -16.69 -7.83 5.45
N GLU A 112 -16.77 -9.12 5.76
CA GLU A 112 -15.84 -9.78 6.68
C GLU A 112 -14.42 -9.84 6.13
N PHE A 113 -14.24 -10.07 4.83
CA PHE A 113 -12.94 -10.06 4.17
C PHE A 113 -12.32 -8.65 4.14
N SER A 114 -13.12 -7.62 3.91
CA SER A 114 -12.69 -6.23 4.03
C SER A 114 -12.16 -5.93 5.44
N TYR A 115 -12.89 -6.33 6.46
CA TYR A 115 -12.46 -6.15 7.85
C TYR A 115 -11.15 -6.91 8.18
N GLU A 116 -10.97 -8.11 7.62
CA GLU A 116 -9.72 -8.85 7.75
C GLU A 116 -8.53 -8.06 7.18
N ASN A 117 -8.70 -7.46 6.00
CA ASN A 117 -7.67 -6.63 5.40
C ASN A 117 -7.39 -5.38 6.23
N ASP A 118 -8.40 -4.72 6.76
CA ASP A 118 -8.23 -3.58 7.68
C ASP A 118 -7.40 -3.98 8.91
N LEU A 119 -7.70 -5.13 9.52
CA LEU A 119 -6.91 -5.65 10.64
C LEU A 119 -5.46 -5.96 10.25
N LYS A 120 -5.22 -6.52 9.06
CA LYS A 120 -3.86 -6.76 8.54
C LYS A 120 -3.09 -5.46 8.42
N PHE A 121 -3.68 -4.47 7.75
CA PHE A 121 -3.03 -3.18 7.56
C PHE A 121 -2.75 -2.47 8.87
N GLN A 122 -3.71 -2.44 9.80
CA GLN A 122 -3.51 -1.87 11.13
C GLN A 122 -2.41 -2.57 11.93
N THR A 123 -2.32 -3.90 11.81
CA THR A 123 -1.34 -4.69 12.56
C THR A 123 0.07 -4.54 11.98
N VAL A 124 0.19 -4.51 10.65
CA VAL A 124 1.50 -4.52 9.98
C VAL A 124 2.04 -3.10 9.79
N PHE A 125 1.22 -2.18 9.34
CA PHE A 125 1.62 -0.83 8.92
C PHE A 125 1.02 0.29 9.76
N GLY A 126 -0.04 0.01 10.53
CA GLY A 126 -0.82 0.97 11.26
C GLY A 126 -0.41 1.14 12.73
N PHE A 127 -1.37 1.63 13.51
CA PHE A 127 -1.18 1.94 14.94
C PHE A 127 -0.85 0.72 15.82
N MET A 128 -1.21 -0.48 15.39
CA MET A 128 -0.88 -1.73 16.08
C MET A 128 0.54 -2.22 15.77
N SER A 129 1.20 -1.66 14.77
CA SER A 129 2.58 -1.97 14.43
C SER A 129 3.55 -1.21 15.33
N THR A 130 4.56 -1.89 15.85
CA THR A 130 5.65 -1.26 16.62
C THR A 130 6.45 -0.26 15.78
N GLY A 131 6.51 -0.44 14.47
CA GLY A 131 7.23 0.41 13.51
C GLY A 131 6.35 1.40 12.74
N GLY A 132 5.01 1.28 12.82
CA GLY A 132 4.10 2.02 11.94
C GLY A 132 4.36 3.53 11.91
N LYS A 133 4.37 4.18 13.05
CA LYS A 133 4.63 5.62 13.15
C LYS A 133 6.04 6.02 12.72
N ALA A 134 7.04 5.16 12.95
CA ALA A 134 8.42 5.45 12.56
C ALA A 134 8.60 5.38 11.04
N MET A 135 7.90 4.46 10.38
CA MET A 135 7.96 4.32 8.91
C MET A 135 7.42 5.56 8.19
N GLY A 136 6.31 6.15 8.65
CA GLY A 136 5.74 7.35 8.04
C GLY A 136 6.52 8.65 8.29
N LEU A 137 7.49 8.64 9.24
CA LEU A 137 8.17 9.85 9.67
C LEU A 137 8.94 10.54 8.54
N GLY A 138 9.63 9.78 7.69
CA GLY A 138 10.43 10.33 6.61
C GLY A 138 9.62 11.17 5.63
N TRP A 139 8.50 10.63 5.18
CA TRP A 139 7.61 11.37 4.29
C TRP A 139 7.01 12.61 4.95
N VAL A 140 6.58 12.52 6.22
CA VAL A 140 6.05 13.70 6.93
C VAL A 140 7.10 14.81 7.06
N GLN A 141 8.37 14.47 7.22
CA GLN A 141 9.46 15.44 7.22
C GLN A 141 9.60 16.12 5.84
N GLU A 142 9.63 15.36 4.75
CA GLU A 142 9.64 15.92 3.38
C GLU A 142 8.42 16.83 3.14
N PHE A 143 7.24 16.37 3.48
CA PHE A 143 6.00 17.13 3.37
C PHE A 143 6.07 18.48 4.12
N LEU A 144 6.58 18.48 5.36
CA LEU A 144 6.74 19.71 6.13
C LEU A 144 7.76 20.67 5.53
N HIS A 145 8.86 20.16 4.95
CA HIS A 145 9.86 20.99 4.27
C HIS A 145 9.30 21.60 2.99
N ARG A 146 8.54 20.85 2.20
CA ARG A 146 7.80 21.36 1.03
C ARG A 146 6.80 22.44 1.43
N LEU A 147 6.02 22.25 2.50
CA LEU A 147 5.07 23.25 3.00
C LEU A 147 5.73 24.54 3.46
N LYS A 148 6.87 24.43 4.14
CA LYS A 148 7.62 25.59 4.64
C LYS A 148 8.50 26.23 3.59
N LYS A 149 8.69 25.57 2.44
CA LYS A 149 9.65 25.97 1.40
C LYS A 149 11.08 26.07 1.94
N GLU A 150 11.47 25.12 2.77
CA GLU A 150 12.79 25.05 3.39
C GLU A 150 13.54 23.80 2.93
N PRO A 151 14.84 23.88 2.61
CA PRO A 151 15.65 22.72 2.27
C PRO A 151 15.69 21.70 3.41
N MET A 152 15.73 20.41 3.05
CA MET A 152 15.86 19.32 4.02
C MET A 152 17.20 19.40 4.78
N LYS A 153 17.14 19.32 6.12
CA LYS A 153 18.32 19.39 7.01
C LYS A 153 18.45 18.19 7.96
N GLY A 154 17.68 17.15 7.72
CA GLY A 154 17.60 16.01 8.65
C GLY A 154 16.76 16.30 9.92
N PRO A 155 16.67 15.38 10.85
CA PRO A 155 17.35 14.09 10.85
C PRO A 155 16.88 13.16 9.73
N TRP A 156 17.82 12.39 9.18
CA TRP A 156 17.56 11.43 8.10
C TRP A 156 17.05 10.10 8.66
N THR A 157 15.87 9.69 8.25
CA THR A 157 15.24 8.42 8.67
C THR A 157 15.14 7.46 7.47
N THR A 158 14.01 7.43 6.81
CA THR A 158 13.79 6.58 5.62
C THR A 158 14.06 7.30 4.31
N GLN A 159 14.36 8.59 4.35
CA GLN A 159 14.66 9.41 3.18
C GLN A 159 16.04 9.09 2.61
N ASN A 160 16.21 9.40 1.32
CA ASN A 160 17.49 9.36 0.64
C ASN A 160 18.15 10.74 0.68
N LYS A 161 19.09 10.91 1.60
CA LYS A 161 19.80 12.18 1.78
C LYS A 161 20.36 12.77 0.48
N LYS A 162 20.89 11.94 -0.43
CA LYS A 162 21.48 12.43 -1.68
C LYS A 162 20.45 13.02 -2.63
N LEU A 163 19.22 12.52 -2.60
CA LEU A 163 18.13 13.04 -3.41
C LEU A 163 17.50 14.27 -2.76
N ASP A 164 17.27 14.22 -1.46
CA ASP A 164 16.58 15.29 -0.73
C ASP A 164 17.43 16.55 -0.53
N GLU A 165 18.76 16.45 -0.64
CA GLU A 165 19.67 17.61 -0.64
C GLU A 165 19.91 18.16 -2.07
N ASP A 166 19.42 17.50 -3.11
CA ASP A 166 19.58 17.90 -4.50
C ASP A 166 18.28 18.56 -5.02
N GLU A 167 18.33 19.85 -5.26
CA GLU A 167 17.17 20.64 -5.69
C GLU A 167 16.43 20.08 -6.92
N PRO A 168 17.08 19.55 -7.95
CA PRO A 168 16.39 18.90 -9.06
C PRO A 168 15.50 17.75 -8.66
N TYR A 169 15.87 16.97 -7.62
CA TYR A 169 15.08 15.81 -7.13
C TYR A 169 14.11 16.19 -6.03
N PHE A 170 14.46 17.16 -5.20
CA PHE A 170 13.61 17.62 -4.11
C PHE A 170 13.35 19.14 -4.19
N PRO A 171 12.64 19.61 -5.24
CA PRO A 171 12.32 21.03 -5.38
C PRO A 171 11.33 21.45 -4.28
N ILE A 172 11.59 22.62 -3.66
CA ILE A 172 10.79 23.13 -2.54
C ILE A 172 9.84 24.27 -2.94
N ASP A 173 9.89 24.71 -4.18
CA ASP A 173 9.08 25.82 -4.68
C ASP A 173 8.24 25.42 -5.90
N GLN A 174 7.52 24.34 -5.79
CA GLN A 174 6.60 23.88 -6.82
C GLN A 174 5.15 24.13 -6.39
N PRO A 175 4.25 24.42 -7.34
CA PRO A 175 2.83 24.63 -7.04
C PRO A 175 2.10 23.33 -6.70
N ILE A 176 2.59 22.18 -7.17
CA ILE A 176 1.97 20.86 -6.98
C ILE A 176 3.07 19.83 -6.76
N TYR A 177 2.82 18.94 -5.79
CA TYR A 177 3.58 17.71 -5.56
C TYR A 177 2.58 16.54 -5.55
N ALA A 178 2.92 15.46 -6.23
CA ALA A 178 2.10 14.26 -6.26
C ALA A 178 2.99 13.03 -6.06
N ASP A 179 2.83 12.36 -4.93
CA ASP A 179 3.58 11.16 -4.58
C ASP A 179 2.73 9.92 -4.88
N PHE A 180 3.32 8.94 -5.57
CA PHE A 180 2.69 7.69 -5.94
C PHE A 180 3.38 6.54 -5.23
N THR A 181 2.63 5.81 -4.41
CA THR A 181 3.14 4.67 -3.65
C THR A 181 2.09 3.58 -3.52
N HIS A 182 2.44 2.51 -2.82
CA HIS A 182 1.55 1.40 -2.48
C HIS A 182 0.65 1.75 -1.29
N ASP A 183 -0.46 1.02 -1.16
CA ASP A 183 -1.38 1.06 -0.03
C ASP A 183 -0.67 0.98 1.34
N ALA A 184 0.30 0.06 1.47
CA ALA A 184 1.15 -0.07 2.66
C ALA A 184 1.90 1.23 2.99
N GLY A 185 2.47 1.90 1.98
CA GLY A 185 3.11 3.20 2.12
C GLY A 185 2.12 4.25 2.63
N ILE A 186 0.99 4.40 1.94
CA ILE A 186 -0.07 5.35 2.33
C ILE A 186 -0.52 5.10 3.78
N HIS A 187 -0.69 3.83 4.18
CA HIS A 187 -1.12 3.49 5.53
C HIS A 187 -0.12 3.93 6.60
N THR A 188 1.19 3.77 6.35
CA THR A 188 2.22 4.26 7.26
C THR A 188 2.23 5.79 7.40
N LEU A 189 1.94 6.52 6.30
CA LEU A 189 1.82 7.97 6.31
C LEU A 189 0.65 8.41 7.20
N LEU A 190 -0.54 7.85 6.96
CA LEU A 190 -1.74 8.13 7.75
C LEU A 190 -1.57 7.78 9.24
N THR A 191 -0.80 6.75 9.53
CA THR A 191 -0.50 6.34 10.93
C THR A 191 0.40 7.36 11.64
N LYS A 192 1.22 8.10 10.89
CA LYS A 192 2.13 9.11 11.43
C LYS A 192 1.46 10.47 11.60
N LEU A 193 0.52 10.83 10.72
CA LEU A 193 -0.25 12.08 10.78
C LEU A 193 -1.26 12.05 11.93
#